data_f139b4d662c2f52f0c149b269f83940f
#
_entry.id   f139b4d662c2f52f0c149b269f83940f
#
_cell.length_a   1.000
_cell.length_b   1.000
_cell.length_c   1.000
_cell.angle_alpha   90.00
_cell.angle_beta   90.00
_cell.angle_gamma   90.00
#
_symmetry.space_group_name_H-M   'P 1'
#
loop_
_entity.id
_entity.type
_entity.pdbx_description
1 polymer ?
#
loop_
_entity_poly.entity_id
_entity_poly.type
_entity_poly.pdbx_seq_one_letter_code
_entity_poly.pdbx_strand_id
1 'polypeptide(L)'
;TMYRTIGGYLRDFGFALDFAPVADVNTNPDNPVIGSRAFSADPQTAAACVRAAVEGLGEAGVLACLKHFPGHGDTAQDSHEEAAVTEKTLAALRSGEWAPFAAGITAEAPLVMVGHITAPNALPPAESDRLAGFSATVLNDWLRGELGFEGLVVTDSLAMGAVTRRYSSGEAALAALQAGADLLLMPADLEEAYTAVVQAVESGRWPESELDARVERILAAKRAAGLPV
;
A
#
# COMPACT_ATOMS: atom_id res chain seq x y z
N THR A 1 13.81 7.88 17.17
CA THR A 1 14.35 7.04 18.28
C THR A 1 13.45 5.83 18.56
N MET A 2 12.12 6.01 18.73
CA MET A 2 11.17 4.90 19.00
C MET A 2 11.22 3.83 17.90
N TYR A 3 11.03 4.19 16.62
CA TYR A 3 11.06 3.24 15.52
C TYR A 3 12.42 2.57 15.29
N ARG A 4 13.51 3.25 15.62
CA ARG A 4 14.84 2.61 15.65
C ARG A 4 14.92 1.50 16.72
N THR A 5 14.34 1.75 17.90
CA THR A 5 14.29 0.72 18.96
C THR A 5 13.41 -0.47 18.56
N ILE A 6 12.21 -0.18 18.02
CA ILE A 6 11.30 -1.22 17.49
C ILE A 6 11.99 -2.02 16.39
N GLY A 7 12.60 -1.33 15.41
CA GLY A 7 13.34 -1.97 14.33
C GLY A 7 14.49 -2.85 14.81
N GLY A 8 15.21 -2.41 15.88
CA GLY A 8 16.24 -3.23 16.51
C GLY A 8 15.69 -4.57 17.04
N TYR A 9 14.57 -4.53 17.74
CA TYR A 9 13.92 -5.78 18.20
C TYR A 9 13.45 -6.65 17.04
N LEU A 10 12.82 -6.06 16.01
CA LEU A 10 12.36 -6.80 14.83
C LEU A 10 13.52 -7.52 14.15
N ARG A 11 14.63 -6.83 13.97
CA ARG A 11 15.85 -7.38 13.39
C ARG A 11 16.44 -8.52 14.24
N ASP A 12 16.47 -8.35 15.56
CA ASP A 12 16.96 -9.39 16.49
C ASP A 12 16.11 -10.68 16.40
N PHE A 13 14.82 -10.56 16.08
CA PHE A 13 13.94 -11.70 15.79
C PHE A 13 13.98 -12.19 14.34
N GLY A 14 14.81 -11.60 13.48
CA GLY A 14 14.98 -12.02 12.08
C GLY A 14 13.96 -11.41 11.10
N PHE A 15 13.17 -10.41 11.52
CA PHE A 15 12.27 -9.70 10.61
C PHE A 15 13.04 -8.65 9.79
N ALA A 16 12.81 -8.66 8.48
CA ALA A 16 13.45 -7.74 7.55
C ALA A 16 12.54 -6.57 7.13
N LEU A 17 11.23 -6.70 7.34
CA LEU A 17 10.20 -5.76 6.93
C LEU A 17 9.19 -5.57 8.05
N ASP A 18 8.78 -4.31 8.27
CA ASP A 18 7.62 -3.94 9.09
C ASP A 18 6.59 -3.22 8.22
N PHE A 19 5.33 -3.64 8.26
CA PHE A 19 4.22 -2.92 7.64
C PHE A 19 3.85 -1.68 8.48
N ALA A 20 4.82 -0.82 8.67
CA ALA A 20 4.77 0.46 9.39
C ALA A 20 5.70 1.49 8.70
N PRO A 21 5.43 2.78 8.85
CA PRO A 21 4.41 3.40 9.71
C PRO A 21 3.02 3.52 9.05
N VAL A 22 1.99 3.76 9.88
CA VAL A 22 0.70 4.27 9.40
C VAL A 22 0.89 5.73 8.97
N ALA A 23 0.66 6.00 7.69
CA ALA A 23 0.79 7.32 7.07
C ALA A 23 -0.56 8.03 6.87
N ASP A 24 -1.65 7.40 7.35
CA ASP A 24 -2.99 7.98 7.29
C ASP A 24 -3.09 9.23 8.20
N VAL A 25 -3.84 10.22 7.73
CA VAL A 25 -4.18 11.43 8.51
C VAL A 25 -5.58 11.26 9.10
N ASN A 26 -5.70 11.17 10.43
CA ASN A 26 -6.98 10.88 11.09
C ASN A 26 -7.91 12.09 11.13
N THR A 27 -8.39 12.51 9.95
CA THR A 27 -9.29 13.67 9.83
C THR A 27 -10.73 13.38 10.24
N ASN A 28 -11.14 12.11 10.28
CA ASN A 28 -12.40 11.68 10.86
C ASN A 28 -12.17 11.12 12.28
N PRO A 29 -12.59 11.82 13.34
CA PRO A 29 -12.43 11.35 14.72
C PRO A 29 -13.18 10.05 15.02
N ASP A 30 -14.22 9.75 14.26
CA ASP A 30 -15.05 8.55 14.40
C ASP A 30 -14.58 7.38 13.51
N ASN A 31 -13.39 7.49 12.91
CA ASN A 31 -12.84 6.44 12.08
C ASN A 31 -12.61 5.16 12.91
N PRO A 32 -13.29 4.03 12.57
CA PRO A 32 -13.23 2.82 13.38
C PRO A 32 -11.95 2.01 13.20
N VAL A 33 -11.21 2.25 12.12
CA VAL A 33 -10.07 1.43 11.71
C VAL A 33 -8.73 2.09 12.04
N ILE A 34 -8.58 3.37 11.70
CA ILE A 34 -7.31 4.09 11.86
C ILE A 34 -7.21 4.68 13.26
N GLY A 35 -8.08 5.64 13.61
CA GLY A 35 -8.17 6.20 14.96
C GLY A 35 -6.80 6.49 15.57
N SER A 36 -6.52 5.90 16.73
CA SER A 36 -5.27 6.06 17.48
C SER A 36 -4.02 5.44 16.82
N ARG A 37 -4.17 4.74 15.71
CA ARG A 37 -3.03 4.22 14.94
C ARG A 37 -2.35 5.33 14.13
N ALA A 38 -3.06 6.39 13.75
CA ALA A 38 -2.48 7.55 13.07
C ALA A 38 -1.65 8.40 14.03
N PHE A 39 -0.63 9.05 13.52
CA PHE A 39 0.19 9.98 14.31
C PHE A 39 -0.55 11.27 14.66
N SER A 40 -1.39 11.76 13.73
CA SER A 40 -2.08 13.05 13.91
C SER A 40 -3.27 13.19 12.96
N ALA A 41 -4.17 14.12 13.30
CA ALA A 41 -5.17 14.67 12.39
C ALA A 41 -4.63 15.85 11.55
N ASP A 42 -3.46 16.38 11.91
CA ASP A 42 -2.76 17.41 11.14
C ASP A 42 -1.77 16.79 10.17
N PRO A 43 -1.92 17.03 8.84
CA PRO A 43 -1.09 16.42 7.81
C PRO A 43 0.42 16.70 7.98
N GLN A 44 0.80 17.90 8.44
CA GLN A 44 2.21 18.27 8.58
C GLN A 44 2.86 17.57 9.78
N THR A 45 2.14 17.47 10.88
CA THR A 45 2.57 16.71 12.05
C THR A 45 2.69 15.21 11.73
N ALA A 46 1.71 14.65 11.03
CA ALA A 46 1.76 13.26 10.57
C ALA A 46 2.96 13.02 9.64
N ALA A 47 3.20 13.94 8.69
CA ALA A 47 4.34 13.87 7.76
C ALA A 47 5.70 13.86 8.49
N ALA A 48 5.88 14.74 9.49
CA ALA A 48 7.10 14.76 10.28
C ALA A 48 7.31 13.45 11.07
N CYS A 49 6.25 12.89 11.65
CA CYS A 49 6.31 11.62 12.37
C CYS A 49 6.59 10.43 11.44
N VAL A 50 5.95 10.38 10.27
CA VAL A 50 6.16 9.34 9.26
C VAL A 50 7.61 9.35 8.78
N ARG A 51 8.16 10.54 8.44
CA ARG A 51 9.58 10.67 8.08
C ARG A 51 10.48 10.07 9.16
N ALA A 52 10.33 10.50 10.41
CA ALA A 52 11.15 10.03 11.52
C ALA A 52 10.98 8.52 11.79
N ALA A 53 9.81 7.95 11.49
CA ALA A 53 9.56 6.52 11.61
C ALA A 53 10.32 5.74 10.53
N VAL A 54 10.24 6.17 9.26
CA VAL A 54 10.96 5.56 8.13
C VAL A 54 12.47 5.60 8.37
N GLU A 55 13.02 6.78 8.72
CA GLU A 55 14.44 6.94 9.06
C GLU A 55 14.85 5.99 10.21
N GLY A 56 14.02 5.90 11.25
CA GLY A 56 14.31 5.05 12.41
C GLY A 56 14.31 3.54 12.09
N LEU A 57 13.38 3.05 11.27
CA LEU A 57 13.38 1.65 10.79
C LEU A 57 14.58 1.39 9.90
N GLY A 58 14.88 2.29 8.96
CA GLY A 58 16.04 2.19 8.06
C GLY A 58 17.37 2.14 8.81
N GLU A 59 17.57 3.00 9.85
CA GLU A 59 18.74 2.95 10.72
C GLU A 59 18.90 1.62 11.47
N ALA A 60 17.79 0.92 11.75
CA ALA A 60 17.81 -0.41 12.34
C ALA A 60 17.99 -1.54 11.31
N GLY A 61 17.98 -1.24 10.00
CA GLY A 61 18.09 -2.22 8.93
C GLY A 61 16.79 -3.00 8.70
N VAL A 62 15.64 -2.39 8.98
CA VAL A 62 14.30 -2.94 8.73
C VAL A 62 13.61 -2.09 7.66
N LEU A 63 13.04 -2.74 6.66
CA LEU A 63 12.30 -2.09 5.58
C LEU A 63 10.98 -1.53 6.13
N ALA A 64 10.73 -0.24 5.88
CA ALA A 64 9.48 0.43 6.22
C ALA A 64 8.43 0.27 5.11
N CYS A 65 7.15 0.29 5.48
CA CYS A 65 6.04 0.27 4.55
C CYS A 65 4.99 1.31 4.94
N LEU A 66 4.86 2.37 4.13
CA LEU A 66 3.84 3.41 4.34
C LEU A 66 2.44 2.86 4.07
N LYS A 67 1.45 3.13 4.94
CA LYS A 67 0.09 2.64 4.76
C LYS A 67 -0.98 3.56 5.33
N HIS A 68 -2.16 3.59 4.76
CA HIS A 68 -2.70 2.86 3.60
C HIS A 68 -2.99 3.85 2.47
N PHE A 69 -2.20 3.83 1.42
CA PHE A 69 -2.39 4.75 0.28
C PHE A 69 -3.74 4.48 -0.42
N PRO A 70 -4.50 5.49 -0.85
CA PRO A 70 -4.21 6.92 -0.92
C PRO A 70 -4.58 7.73 0.33
N GLY A 71 -4.93 7.09 1.46
CA GLY A 71 -5.29 7.68 2.73
C GLY A 71 -6.62 7.12 3.27
N HIS A 72 -6.57 6.49 4.45
CA HIS A 72 -7.70 5.81 5.09
C HIS A 72 -8.27 6.60 6.28
N GLY A 73 -7.65 7.74 6.63
CA GLY A 73 -7.92 8.42 7.90
C GLY A 73 -9.23 9.22 7.96
N ASP A 74 -9.90 9.49 6.82
CA ASP A 74 -11.19 10.16 6.76
C ASP A 74 -12.39 9.23 6.56
N THR A 75 -12.14 7.94 6.31
CA THR A 75 -13.21 6.98 6.03
C THR A 75 -14.05 6.67 7.28
N ALA A 76 -15.31 6.30 7.06
CA ALA A 76 -16.24 5.95 8.13
C ALA A 76 -16.53 4.42 8.19
N GLN A 77 -16.12 3.67 7.18
CA GLN A 77 -16.35 2.23 7.07
C GLN A 77 -15.11 1.44 7.46
N ASP A 78 -15.34 0.22 7.99
CA ASP A 78 -14.29 -0.74 8.26
C ASP A 78 -13.98 -1.54 6.98
N SER A 79 -12.80 -1.34 6.43
CA SER A 79 -12.35 -2.07 5.23
C SER A 79 -12.15 -3.58 5.44
N HIS A 80 -12.14 -4.07 6.69
CA HIS A 80 -12.20 -5.50 6.97
C HIS A 80 -13.58 -6.10 6.67
N GLU A 81 -14.64 -5.30 6.70
CA GLU A 81 -16.00 -5.75 6.43
C GLU A 81 -16.47 -5.38 5.03
N GLU A 82 -16.27 -4.14 4.60
CA GLU A 82 -16.67 -3.63 3.29
C GLU A 82 -15.66 -2.62 2.74
N ALA A 83 -15.81 -2.21 1.48
CA ALA A 83 -14.93 -1.20 0.90
C ALA A 83 -15.11 0.14 1.64
N ALA A 84 -14.02 0.65 2.20
CA ALA A 84 -14.01 1.99 2.78
C ALA A 84 -14.10 3.04 1.67
N VAL A 85 -14.83 4.12 1.92
CA VAL A 85 -15.02 5.20 0.94
C VAL A 85 -14.43 6.49 1.46
N THR A 86 -13.55 7.11 0.69
CA THR A 86 -13.18 8.51 0.90
C THR A 86 -13.96 9.40 -0.06
N GLU A 87 -14.68 10.36 0.50
CA GLU A 87 -15.44 11.35 -0.27
C GLU A 87 -14.58 12.54 -0.72
N LYS A 88 -13.29 12.51 -0.44
CA LYS A 88 -12.36 13.59 -0.81
C LYS A 88 -12.17 13.66 -2.31
N THR A 89 -12.06 14.89 -2.79
CA THR A 89 -11.62 15.15 -4.17
C THR A 89 -10.12 14.91 -4.29
N LEU A 90 -9.63 14.72 -5.51
CA LEU A 90 -8.19 14.58 -5.78
C LEU A 90 -7.38 15.76 -5.23
N ALA A 91 -7.92 17.00 -5.34
CA ALA A 91 -7.27 18.18 -4.79
C ALA A 91 -7.15 18.11 -3.24
N ALA A 92 -8.17 17.59 -2.56
CA ALA A 92 -8.13 17.40 -1.11
C ALA A 92 -7.16 16.30 -0.68
N LEU A 93 -7.09 15.18 -1.41
CA LEU A 93 -6.10 14.13 -1.17
C LEU A 93 -4.67 14.69 -1.29
N ARG A 94 -4.38 15.44 -2.38
CA ARG A 94 -3.08 16.08 -2.62
C ARG A 94 -2.66 17.05 -1.52
N SER A 95 -3.60 17.88 -1.06
CA SER A 95 -3.29 18.93 -0.08
C SER A 95 -3.20 18.43 1.37
N GLY A 96 -3.75 17.24 1.67
CA GLY A 96 -3.81 16.69 3.03
C GLY A 96 -3.26 15.29 3.14
N GLU A 97 -4.04 14.30 2.65
CA GLU A 97 -3.77 12.88 2.89
C GLU A 97 -2.40 12.40 2.36
N TRP A 98 -1.92 13.00 1.26
CA TRP A 98 -0.65 12.59 0.66
C TRP A 98 0.59 13.20 1.29
N ALA A 99 0.46 14.21 2.16
CA ALA A 99 1.62 14.83 2.79
C ALA A 99 2.51 13.85 3.58
N PRO A 100 1.97 12.92 4.42
CA PRO A 100 2.78 11.93 5.09
C PRO A 100 3.42 10.90 4.14
N PHE A 101 2.72 10.51 3.05
CA PHE A 101 3.29 9.62 2.03
C PHE A 101 4.45 10.29 1.31
N ALA A 102 4.29 11.53 0.86
CA ALA A 102 5.37 12.30 0.23
C ALA A 102 6.59 12.45 1.15
N ALA A 103 6.36 12.70 2.45
CA ALA A 103 7.45 12.78 3.43
C ALA A 103 8.17 11.45 3.64
N GLY A 104 7.42 10.34 3.69
CA GLY A 104 7.98 8.99 3.79
C GLY A 104 8.72 8.57 2.53
N ILE A 105 8.21 8.89 1.33
CA ILE A 105 8.88 8.65 0.05
C ILE A 105 10.19 9.45 -0.02
N THR A 106 10.18 10.72 0.40
CA THR A 106 11.39 11.55 0.47
C THR A 106 12.42 11.00 1.48
N ALA A 107 11.97 10.29 2.52
CA ALA A 107 12.81 9.55 3.46
C ALA A 107 13.20 8.15 2.97
N GLU A 108 13.01 7.87 1.67
CA GLU A 108 13.39 6.64 0.98
C GLU A 108 12.66 5.39 1.54
N ALA A 109 11.36 5.52 1.92
CA ALA A 109 10.55 4.37 2.28
C ALA A 109 10.54 3.34 1.14
N PRO A 110 10.96 2.09 1.37
CA PRO A 110 11.09 1.09 0.32
C PRO A 110 9.76 0.49 -0.14
N LEU A 111 8.71 0.55 0.68
CA LEU A 111 7.40 -0.01 0.35
C LEU A 111 6.27 0.99 0.62
N VAL A 112 5.21 0.88 -0.20
CA VAL A 112 3.89 1.48 0.04
C VAL A 112 2.83 0.39 -0.03
N MET A 113 1.99 0.31 1.00
CA MET A 113 0.79 -0.54 1.00
C MET A 113 -0.42 0.27 0.54
N VAL A 114 -1.13 -0.26 -0.45
CA VAL A 114 -2.35 0.35 -0.99
C VAL A 114 -3.57 -0.28 -0.35
N GLY A 115 -4.42 0.53 0.28
CA GLY A 115 -5.61 0.08 0.98
C GLY A 115 -6.77 -0.29 0.05
N HIS A 116 -7.76 -1.00 0.59
CA HIS A 116 -9.00 -1.35 -0.12
C HIS A 116 -10.04 -0.23 0.04
N ILE A 117 -9.72 0.93 -0.52
CA ILE A 117 -10.49 2.18 -0.44
C ILE A 117 -11.03 2.51 -1.83
N THR A 118 -12.27 2.99 -1.92
CA THR A 118 -12.80 3.66 -3.11
C THR A 118 -12.75 5.17 -2.94
N ALA A 119 -12.53 5.91 -4.03
CA ALA A 119 -12.43 7.36 -4.03
C ALA A 119 -13.26 7.95 -5.19
N PRO A 120 -14.59 7.88 -5.13
CA PRO A 120 -15.47 8.19 -6.26
C PRO A 120 -15.35 9.63 -6.75
N ASN A 121 -15.03 10.58 -5.86
CA ASN A 121 -14.88 12.00 -6.20
C ASN A 121 -13.46 12.37 -6.67
N ALA A 122 -12.51 11.43 -6.60
CA ALA A 122 -11.13 11.66 -6.99
C ALA A 122 -10.73 10.85 -8.23
N LEU A 123 -11.28 9.64 -8.40
CA LEU A 123 -11.01 8.75 -9.52
C LEU A 123 -11.79 9.16 -10.78
N PRO A 124 -11.28 8.80 -11.96
CA PRO A 124 -12.06 8.93 -13.20
C PRO A 124 -13.37 8.14 -13.11
N PRO A 125 -14.45 8.58 -13.80
CA PRO A 125 -15.76 7.92 -13.74
C PRO A 125 -15.73 6.40 -14.02
N ALA A 126 -14.83 5.94 -14.88
CA ALA A 126 -14.66 4.52 -15.21
C ALA A 126 -14.04 3.69 -14.07
N GLU A 127 -13.44 4.33 -13.08
CA GLU A 127 -12.80 3.70 -11.92
C GLU A 127 -13.41 4.14 -10.59
N SER A 128 -14.51 4.91 -10.58
CA SER A 128 -15.06 5.55 -9.40
C SER A 128 -15.44 4.60 -8.25
N ASP A 129 -15.82 3.36 -8.55
CA ASP A 129 -16.13 2.31 -7.58
C ASP A 129 -15.01 1.27 -7.40
N ARG A 130 -13.87 1.47 -8.08
CA ARG A 130 -12.74 0.55 -8.04
C ARG A 130 -11.96 0.71 -6.73
N LEU A 131 -11.55 -0.43 -6.17
CA LEU A 131 -10.64 -0.41 -5.03
C LEU A 131 -9.29 0.18 -5.44
N ALA A 132 -8.71 1.03 -4.62
CA ALA A 132 -7.45 1.73 -4.91
C ALA A 132 -6.32 0.75 -5.29
N GLY A 133 -6.21 -0.40 -4.60
CA GLY A 133 -5.23 -1.43 -4.93
C GLY A 133 -5.41 -2.11 -6.29
N PHE A 134 -6.55 -1.89 -6.96
CA PHE A 134 -6.88 -2.43 -8.28
C PHE A 134 -7.02 -1.34 -9.35
N SER A 135 -6.65 -0.10 -9.03
CA SER A 135 -6.73 1.06 -9.92
C SER A 135 -5.35 1.42 -10.46
N ALA A 136 -5.20 1.35 -11.79
CA ALA A 136 -3.98 1.80 -12.45
C ALA A 136 -3.75 3.30 -12.25
N THR A 137 -4.81 4.11 -12.20
CA THR A 137 -4.73 5.54 -11.87
C THR A 137 -4.09 5.76 -10.50
N VAL A 138 -4.49 4.98 -9.48
CA VAL A 138 -3.92 5.13 -8.12
C VAL A 138 -2.45 4.70 -8.07
N LEU A 139 -2.12 3.55 -8.65
CA LEU A 139 -0.79 2.98 -8.52
C LEU A 139 0.24 3.63 -9.44
N ASN A 140 -0.15 3.92 -10.70
CA ASN A 140 0.79 4.44 -11.68
C ASN A 140 0.74 5.97 -11.78
N ASP A 141 -0.46 6.58 -11.90
CA ASP A 141 -0.52 8.03 -12.11
C ASP A 141 -0.27 8.80 -10.80
N TRP A 142 -0.94 8.39 -9.70
CA TRP A 142 -0.82 9.11 -8.43
C TRP A 142 0.45 8.75 -7.67
N LEU A 143 0.63 7.44 -7.37
CA LEU A 143 1.74 7.02 -6.50
C LEU A 143 3.09 7.09 -7.22
N ARG A 144 3.20 6.48 -8.42
CA ARG A 144 4.47 6.48 -9.15
C ARG A 144 4.70 7.79 -9.92
N GLY A 145 3.69 8.27 -10.64
CA GLY A 145 3.80 9.44 -11.50
C GLY A 145 3.88 10.75 -10.72
N GLU A 146 2.93 11.00 -9.81
CA GLU A 146 2.83 12.28 -9.12
C GLU A 146 3.70 12.35 -7.86
N LEU A 147 3.68 11.30 -7.01
CA LEU A 147 4.50 11.25 -5.80
C LEU A 147 5.93 10.74 -6.05
N GLY A 148 6.25 10.26 -7.25
CA GLY A 148 7.58 9.80 -7.64
C GLY A 148 8.04 8.53 -6.92
N PHE A 149 7.12 7.65 -6.51
CA PHE A 149 7.48 6.44 -5.78
C PHE A 149 8.08 5.37 -6.71
N GLU A 150 9.30 4.96 -6.47
CA GLU A 150 10.02 3.96 -7.26
C GLU A 150 10.13 2.58 -6.56
N GLY A 151 9.73 2.49 -5.29
CA GLY A 151 9.82 1.27 -4.49
C GLY A 151 8.74 0.24 -4.80
N LEU A 152 8.58 -0.74 -3.90
CA LEU A 152 7.62 -1.82 -4.04
C LEU A 152 6.21 -1.40 -3.58
N VAL A 153 5.23 -1.72 -4.39
CA VAL A 153 3.81 -1.58 -4.06
C VAL A 153 3.28 -2.92 -3.58
N VAL A 154 2.74 -2.95 -2.36
CA VAL A 154 2.07 -4.13 -1.80
C VAL A 154 0.58 -3.84 -1.61
N THR A 155 -0.27 -4.82 -1.85
CA THR A 155 -1.71 -4.71 -1.50
C THR A 155 -1.88 -4.77 0.01
N ASP A 156 -2.97 -4.20 0.53
CA ASP A 156 -3.49 -4.68 1.83
C ASP A 156 -3.98 -6.12 1.69
N SER A 157 -4.36 -6.76 2.79
CA SER A 157 -4.77 -8.15 2.79
C SER A 157 -5.91 -8.42 1.80
N LEU A 158 -5.67 -9.26 0.81
CA LEU A 158 -6.68 -9.67 -0.16
C LEU A 158 -7.76 -10.60 0.44
N ALA A 159 -7.58 -11.05 1.69
CA ALA A 159 -8.60 -11.80 2.43
C ALA A 159 -9.64 -10.90 3.13
N MET A 160 -9.49 -9.57 3.06
CA MET A 160 -10.46 -8.63 3.66
C MET A 160 -11.80 -8.65 2.94
N GLY A 161 -12.89 -8.42 3.70
CA GLY A 161 -14.26 -8.41 3.18
C GLY A 161 -14.50 -7.41 2.04
N ALA A 162 -13.79 -6.29 2.03
CA ALA A 162 -13.76 -5.33 0.93
C ALA A 162 -13.40 -5.99 -0.43
N VAL A 163 -12.59 -7.03 -0.41
CA VAL A 163 -12.13 -7.77 -1.60
C VAL A 163 -13.01 -9.01 -1.82
N THR A 164 -13.08 -9.90 -0.83
CA THR A 164 -13.67 -11.23 -0.98
C THR A 164 -15.17 -11.25 -1.30
N ARG A 165 -15.89 -10.16 -1.01
CA ARG A 165 -17.30 -9.98 -1.40
C ARG A 165 -17.48 -9.58 -2.88
N ARG A 166 -16.42 -9.14 -3.55
CA ARG A 166 -16.47 -8.58 -4.91
C ARG A 166 -15.67 -9.37 -5.93
N TYR A 167 -14.63 -10.09 -5.46
CA TYR A 167 -13.66 -10.77 -6.30
C TYR A 167 -13.34 -12.16 -5.74
N SER A 168 -13.13 -13.13 -6.63
CA SER A 168 -12.43 -14.36 -6.27
C SER A 168 -10.94 -14.07 -6.00
N SER A 169 -10.21 -15.00 -5.38
CA SER A 169 -8.79 -14.82 -5.11
C SER A 169 -7.96 -14.67 -6.38
N GLY A 170 -8.33 -15.38 -7.43
CA GLY A 170 -7.68 -15.27 -8.74
C GLY A 170 -7.93 -13.93 -9.42
N GLU A 171 -9.19 -13.45 -9.40
CA GLU A 171 -9.55 -12.14 -9.95
C GLU A 171 -8.84 -11.01 -9.20
N ALA A 172 -8.81 -11.05 -7.86
CA ALA A 172 -8.15 -10.06 -7.02
C ALA A 172 -6.63 -10.02 -7.29
N ALA A 173 -5.98 -11.18 -7.38
CA ALA A 173 -4.56 -11.28 -7.67
C ALA A 173 -4.20 -10.65 -9.02
N LEU A 174 -4.94 -11.01 -10.08
CA LEU A 174 -4.72 -10.45 -11.42
C LEU A 174 -5.02 -8.95 -11.47
N ALA A 175 -6.13 -8.50 -10.87
CA ALA A 175 -6.49 -7.10 -10.86
C ALA A 175 -5.42 -6.23 -10.19
N ALA A 176 -4.88 -6.67 -9.04
CA ALA A 176 -3.82 -5.95 -8.33
C ALA A 176 -2.52 -5.89 -9.15
N LEU A 177 -2.07 -7.03 -9.69
CA LEU A 177 -0.86 -7.08 -10.51
C LEU A 177 -1.01 -6.23 -11.78
N GLN A 178 -2.12 -6.33 -12.48
CA GLN A 178 -2.38 -5.54 -13.69
C GLN A 178 -2.48 -4.03 -13.39
N ALA A 179 -2.95 -3.65 -12.20
CA ALA A 179 -2.96 -2.25 -11.75
C ALA A 179 -1.56 -1.71 -11.43
N GLY A 180 -0.56 -2.56 -11.15
CA GLY A 180 0.81 -2.13 -10.88
C GLY A 180 1.36 -2.52 -9.51
N ALA A 181 0.65 -3.36 -8.74
CA ALA A 181 1.19 -3.94 -7.50
C ALA A 181 2.34 -4.90 -7.80
N ASP A 182 3.31 -4.98 -6.90
CA ASP A 182 4.46 -5.88 -6.97
C ASP A 182 4.28 -7.09 -6.06
N LEU A 183 3.63 -6.89 -4.90
CA LEU A 183 3.42 -7.91 -3.87
C LEU A 183 1.93 -8.03 -3.54
N LEU A 184 1.45 -9.26 -3.44
CA LEU A 184 0.09 -9.60 -3.05
C LEU A 184 0.09 -10.11 -1.61
N LEU A 185 -0.60 -9.41 -0.72
CA LEU A 185 -0.65 -9.79 0.69
C LEU A 185 -1.87 -10.66 0.98
N MET A 186 -1.64 -11.84 1.53
CA MET A 186 -2.67 -12.72 2.10
C MET A 186 -3.90 -12.92 1.19
N PRO A 187 -3.78 -13.50 -0.02
CA PRO A 187 -4.97 -13.91 -0.77
C PRO A 187 -5.79 -14.91 0.05
N ALA A 188 -7.12 -14.83 -0.03
CA ALA A 188 -8.01 -15.71 0.74
C ALA A 188 -7.82 -17.19 0.37
N ASP A 189 -7.56 -17.45 -0.90
CA ASP A 189 -7.13 -18.75 -1.44
C ASP A 189 -5.84 -18.55 -2.25
N LEU A 190 -4.73 -19.02 -1.67
CA LEU A 190 -3.41 -18.88 -2.30
C LEU A 190 -3.28 -19.72 -3.56
N GLU A 191 -3.85 -20.92 -3.59
CA GLU A 191 -3.76 -21.83 -4.74
C GLU A 191 -4.54 -21.27 -5.93
N GLU A 192 -5.74 -20.76 -5.70
CA GLU A 192 -6.54 -20.09 -6.71
C GLU A 192 -5.81 -18.85 -7.27
N ALA A 193 -5.29 -17.99 -6.39
CA ALA A 193 -4.57 -16.79 -6.79
C ALA A 193 -3.33 -17.12 -7.64
N TYR A 194 -2.52 -18.08 -7.20
CA TYR A 194 -1.33 -18.53 -7.91
C TYR A 194 -1.68 -19.12 -9.28
N THR A 195 -2.66 -20.03 -9.32
CA THR A 195 -3.09 -20.70 -10.55
C THR A 195 -3.61 -19.69 -11.58
N ALA A 196 -4.39 -18.69 -11.13
CA ALA A 196 -4.92 -17.66 -12.01
C ALA A 196 -3.82 -16.82 -12.66
N VAL A 197 -2.78 -16.46 -11.90
CA VAL A 197 -1.62 -15.70 -12.42
C VAL A 197 -0.84 -16.53 -13.44
N VAL A 198 -0.51 -17.78 -13.11
CA VAL A 198 0.19 -18.69 -14.03
C VAL A 198 -0.58 -18.87 -15.34
N GLN A 199 -1.88 -19.18 -15.27
CA GLN A 199 -2.73 -19.34 -16.43
C GLN A 199 -2.87 -18.06 -17.28
N ALA A 200 -2.85 -16.89 -16.64
CA ALA A 200 -2.89 -15.61 -17.36
C ALA A 200 -1.63 -15.40 -18.19
N VAL A 201 -0.47 -15.75 -17.64
CA VAL A 201 0.83 -15.67 -18.35
C VAL A 201 0.90 -16.73 -19.46
N GLU A 202 0.64 -17.99 -19.16
CA GLU A 202 0.70 -19.10 -20.13
C GLU A 202 -0.26 -18.93 -21.33
N SER A 203 -1.42 -18.34 -21.09
CA SER A 203 -2.39 -18.03 -22.15
C SER A 203 -2.09 -16.73 -22.92
N GLY A 204 -1.09 -15.97 -22.53
CA GLY A 204 -0.75 -14.67 -23.11
C GLY A 204 -1.75 -13.54 -22.75
N ARG A 205 -2.67 -13.76 -21.82
CA ARG A 205 -3.59 -12.71 -21.32
C ARG A 205 -2.86 -11.64 -20.50
N TRP A 206 -1.74 -11.98 -19.91
CA TRP A 206 -0.84 -11.06 -19.22
C TRP A 206 0.61 -11.37 -19.66
N PRO A 207 1.36 -10.37 -20.17
CA PRO A 207 2.70 -10.61 -20.68
C PRO A 207 3.65 -11.09 -19.58
N GLU A 208 4.45 -12.13 -19.83
CA GLU A 208 5.47 -12.64 -18.91
C GLU A 208 6.46 -11.53 -18.52
N SER A 209 6.83 -10.67 -19.46
CA SER A 209 7.72 -9.51 -19.21
C SER A 209 7.20 -8.56 -18.13
N GLU A 210 5.88 -8.47 -17.94
CA GLU A 210 5.29 -7.69 -16.86
C GLU A 210 5.47 -8.35 -15.49
N LEU A 211 5.41 -9.69 -15.44
CA LEU A 211 5.71 -10.47 -14.23
C LEU A 211 7.21 -10.36 -13.90
N ASP A 212 8.08 -10.54 -14.89
CA ASP A 212 9.53 -10.44 -14.75
C ASP A 212 9.94 -9.07 -14.18
N ALA A 213 9.37 -8.00 -14.71
CA ALA A 213 9.65 -6.65 -14.22
C ALA A 213 9.30 -6.47 -12.72
N ARG A 214 8.26 -7.14 -12.22
CA ARG A 214 7.90 -7.11 -10.80
C ARG A 214 8.87 -7.95 -9.97
N VAL A 215 9.21 -9.13 -10.45
CA VAL A 215 10.20 -10.00 -9.81
C VAL A 215 11.56 -9.29 -9.72
N GLU A 216 12.00 -8.63 -10.78
CA GLU A 216 13.24 -7.86 -10.78
C GLU A 216 13.25 -6.76 -9.72
N ARG A 217 12.15 -5.99 -9.57
CA ARG A 217 12.02 -4.99 -8.51
C ARG A 217 12.09 -5.61 -7.11
N ILE A 218 11.42 -6.75 -6.90
CA ILE A 218 11.45 -7.47 -5.62
C ILE A 218 12.88 -7.94 -5.31
N LEU A 219 13.56 -8.54 -6.27
CA LEU A 219 14.93 -9.01 -6.11
C LEU A 219 15.90 -7.85 -5.86
N ALA A 220 15.73 -6.72 -6.55
CA ALA A 220 16.51 -5.51 -6.31
C ALA A 220 16.32 -4.98 -4.88
N ALA A 221 15.09 -4.90 -4.40
CA ALA A 221 14.78 -4.48 -3.02
C ALA A 221 15.38 -5.45 -1.98
N LYS A 222 15.30 -6.76 -2.22
CA LYS A 222 15.94 -7.78 -1.36
C LYS A 222 17.44 -7.61 -1.30
N ARG A 223 18.11 -7.42 -2.46
CA ARG A 223 19.56 -7.19 -2.52
C ARG A 223 19.97 -5.92 -1.77
N ALA A 224 19.22 -4.81 -1.97
CA ALA A 224 19.47 -3.55 -1.28
C ALA A 224 19.35 -3.68 0.25
N ALA A 225 18.45 -4.55 0.73
CA ALA A 225 18.27 -4.87 2.14
C ALA A 225 19.24 -5.93 2.68
N GLY A 226 20.16 -6.45 1.86
CA GLY A 226 21.10 -7.51 2.25
C GLY A 226 20.42 -8.87 2.48
N LEU A 227 19.23 -9.08 1.91
CA LEU A 227 18.48 -10.33 2.03
C LEU A 227 18.93 -11.33 0.94
N PRO A 228 18.81 -12.65 1.19
CA PRO A 228 19.11 -13.67 0.20
C PRO A 228 18.14 -13.58 -1.00
N VAL A 229 18.66 -13.78 -2.19
CA VAL A 229 17.97 -13.75 -3.48
C VAL A 229 18.24 -15.03 -4.26
#